data_322237489d399bc2d64c252f78f0dc6e
#
_entry.id   322237489d399bc2d64c252f78f0dc6e
#
_cell.length_a   1.000
_cell.length_b   1.000
_cell.length_c   1.000
_cell.angle_alpha   90.00
_cell.angle_beta   90.00
_cell.angle_gamma   90.00
#
_symmetry.space_group_name_H-M   'P 1'
#
loop_
_entity.id
_entity.type
_entity.pdbx_description
1 polymer ?
#
loop_
_entity_poly.entity_id
_entity_poly.type
_entity_poly.pdbx_seq_one_letter_code
_entity_poly.pdbx_strand_id
1 'polypeptide(L)'
;MVTRRPARDDASRHLQALPDDRDVQAFWESVEAQLDDLAARLIAEIRTELPSYQALPPQEQNRTVRELLGAMTLSLTTGELPRPERLQMIRASARRRAYYGMPIYDVLAAFHFAHRGLWATFRSSPCATERLLVELVEPMAAWAQAMSQAVVDAYVAEQGGRDPREKEMRSQLFDALDDPARDQTTVDVLRELAYDAEGEFTVVVSRHQAWTRENTAALQRSCRRYAGVLQIGARAGLAVLISQGMAIDDLASAAREIVGPVALGVGLPRTGLPGIRASIVDARRSLEVAESTDDQVVRFADQWFFATLLHSAPELDPLLSAATASATVHPDLADAVLAFADAGYSLVGAGERLRLNANSVSYRLGRWKEHTGLDVRDFSDLAASMLAVRRARSAR
;
A
#
# COMPACT_ATOMS: atom_id res chain seq x y z
N MET A 1 -15.66 -50.93 -29.97
CA MET A 1 -15.15 -50.35 -28.74
C MET A 1 -13.75 -49.85 -29.05
N VAL A 2 -13.65 -48.58 -29.51
CA VAL A 2 -12.40 -47.97 -29.94
C VAL A 2 -12.24 -46.70 -29.07
N THR A 3 -11.37 -46.80 -28.09
CA THR A 3 -10.98 -45.72 -27.20
C THR A 3 -10.05 -44.79 -27.93
N ARG A 4 -10.52 -43.60 -28.31
CA ARG A 4 -9.66 -42.46 -28.73
C ARG A 4 -9.03 -41.84 -27.48
N ARG A 5 -7.69 -41.95 -27.35
CA ARG A 5 -6.86 -41.12 -26.50
C ARG A 5 -6.87 -39.68 -27.04
N PRO A 6 -6.94 -38.65 -26.18
CA PRO A 6 -6.82 -37.26 -26.62
C PRO A 6 -5.36 -36.93 -26.94
N ALA A 7 -5.15 -36.31 -28.09
CA ALA A 7 -3.88 -35.71 -28.51
C ALA A 7 -3.53 -34.54 -27.58
N ARG A 8 -2.68 -34.78 -26.60
CA ARG A 8 -2.14 -33.76 -25.66
C ARG A 8 -0.61 -33.59 -25.74
N ASP A 9 0.06 -34.32 -26.65
CA ASP A 9 1.52 -34.41 -26.68
C ASP A 9 2.20 -33.73 -27.90
N ASP A 10 1.44 -33.11 -28.79
CA ASP A 10 2.04 -32.57 -30.04
C ASP A 10 2.42 -31.09 -29.99
N ALA A 11 1.83 -30.32 -29.09
CA ALA A 11 2.15 -28.88 -28.97
C ALA A 11 3.51 -28.61 -28.25
N SER A 12 4.02 -29.59 -27.52
CA SER A 12 5.29 -29.43 -26.77
C SER A 12 6.55 -29.76 -27.58
N ARG A 13 6.40 -30.27 -28.80
CA ARG A 13 7.54 -30.73 -29.62
C ARG A 13 8.08 -29.72 -30.65
N HIS A 14 7.45 -28.57 -30.82
CA HIS A 14 7.84 -27.62 -31.87
C HIS A 14 8.56 -26.35 -31.39
N LEU A 15 8.77 -26.16 -30.09
CA LEU A 15 9.65 -25.11 -29.60
C LEU A 15 11.07 -25.66 -29.41
N GLN A 16 11.74 -26.05 -30.50
CA GLN A 16 13.18 -26.21 -30.49
C GLN A 16 13.78 -24.83 -30.24
N ALA A 17 14.67 -24.75 -29.23
CA ALA A 17 15.46 -23.54 -28.98
C ALA A 17 16.05 -23.05 -30.32
N LEU A 18 15.94 -21.75 -30.59
CA LEU A 18 16.58 -21.14 -31.75
C LEU A 18 18.05 -21.53 -31.77
N PRO A 19 18.62 -21.88 -32.91
CA PRO A 19 20.01 -22.33 -32.99
C PRO A 19 20.94 -21.26 -32.42
N ASP A 20 22.00 -21.71 -31.76
CA ASP A 20 23.08 -20.92 -31.12
C ASP A 20 23.96 -20.25 -32.21
N ASP A 21 23.37 -19.42 -33.06
CA ASP A 21 24.01 -18.72 -34.16
C ASP A 21 24.35 -17.30 -33.70
N ARG A 22 25.54 -16.82 -34.04
CA ARG A 22 25.98 -15.47 -33.70
C ARG A 22 25.00 -14.36 -34.16
N ASP A 23 24.33 -14.61 -35.29
CA ASP A 23 23.34 -13.67 -35.84
C ASP A 23 22.10 -13.59 -34.95
N VAL A 24 21.67 -14.71 -34.35
CA VAL A 24 20.55 -14.79 -33.39
C VAL A 24 20.91 -14.09 -32.09
N GLN A 25 22.12 -14.28 -31.60
CA GLN A 25 22.59 -13.58 -30.40
C GLN A 25 22.65 -12.06 -30.62
N ALA A 26 23.25 -11.63 -31.73
CA ALA A 26 23.33 -10.21 -32.10
C ALA A 26 21.94 -9.58 -32.27
N PHE A 27 20.95 -10.33 -32.78
CA PHE A 27 19.57 -9.89 -32.85
C PHE A 27 18.99 -9.61 -31.45
N TRP A 28 19.12 -10.55 -30.50
CA TRP A 28 18.59 -10.38 -29.15
C TRP A 28 19.28 -9.27 -28.39
N GLU A 29 20.61 -9.11 -28.50
CA GLU A 29 21.35 -7.99 -27.94
C GLU A 29 20.85 -6.64 -28.48
N SER A 30 20.57 -6.59 -29.78
CA SER A 30 20.00 -5.37 -30.40
C SER A 30 18.57 -5.08 -29.92
N VAL A 31 17.76 -6.10 -29.64
CA VAL A 31 16.41 -5.95 -29.07
C VAL A 31 16.49 -5.47 -27.62
N GLU A 32 17.31 -6.11 -26.78
CA GLU A 32 17.48 -5.76 -25.39
C GLU A 32 17.91 -4.29 -25.20
N ALA A 33 18.82 -3.83 -26.04
CA ALA A 33 19.28 -2.42 -26.03
C ALA A 33 18.15 -1.41 -26.29
N GLN A 34 17.04 -1.83 -26.91
CA GLN A 34 15.91 -0.96 -27.24
C GLN A 34 14.72 -1.07 -26.28
N LEU A 35 14.74 -2.00 -25.30
CA LEU A 35 13.58 -2.27 -24.44
C LEU A 35 13.19 -1.07 -23.58
N ASP A 36 14.15 -0.31 -23.09
CA ASP A 36 13.87 0.86 -22.25
C ASP A 36 13.20 1.98 -23.07
N ASP A 37 13.68 2.25 -24.27
CA ASP A 37 13.08 3.21 -25.17
C ASP A 37 11.70 2.76 -25.66
N LEU A 38 11.54 1.47 -25.92
CA LEU A 38 10.24 0.88 -26.25
C LEU A 38 9.26 1.05 -25.08
N ALA A 39 9.66 0.75 -23.85
CA ALA A 39 8.82 0.91 -22.66
C ALA A 39 8.34 2.36 -22.53
N ALA A 40 9.25 3.35 -22.67
CA ALA A 40 8.89 4.76 -22.58
C ALA A 40 7.87 5.17 -23.66
N ARG A 41 8.07 4.74 -24.91
CA ARG A 41 7.11 5.01 -26.00
C ARG A 41 5.75 4.38 -25.77
N LEU A 42 5.72 3.10 -25.33
CA LEU A 42 4.48 2.38 -25.04
C LEU A 42 3.70 3.05 -23.90
N ILE A 43 4.36 3.50 -22.86
CA ILE A 43 3.70 4.19 -21.73
C ILE A 43 3.05 5.48 -22.23
N ALA A 44 3.76 6.27 -23.04
CA ALA A 44 3.22 7.50 -23.63
C ALA A 44 2.01 7.22 -24.53
N GLU A 45 2.10 6.21 -25.43
CA GLU A 45 1.02 5.78 -26.30
C GLU A 45 -0.19 5.29 -25.50
N ILE A 46 0.00 4.39 -24.52
CA ILE A 46 -1.07 3.85 -23.67
C ILE A 46 -1.79 4.98 -22.92
N ARG A 47 -1.08 5.94 -22.34
CA ARG A 47 -1.70 7.04 -21.60
C ARG A 47 -2.45 8.03 -22.50
N THR A 48 -2.05 8.14 -23.77
CA THR A 48 -2.72 8.99 -24.76
C THR A 48 -3.98 8.32 -25.30
N GLU A 49 -3.88 7.05 -25.69
CA GLU A 49 -4.96 6.32 -26.36
C GLU A 49 -5.99 5.72 -25.38
N LEU A 50 -5.58 5.46 -24.13
CA LEU A 50 -6.40 4.83 -23.10
C LEU A 50 -6.52 5.74 -21.87
N PRO A 51 -7.53 6.63 -21.79
CA PRO A 51 -7.68 7.59 -20.70
C PRO A 51 -7.77 6.95 -19.31
N SER A 52 -8.29 5.72 -19.20
CA SER A 52 -8.36 4.97 -17.93
C SER A 52 -6.98 4.75 -17.31
N TYR A 53 -5.91 4.68 -18.11
CA TYR A 53 -4.54 4.52 -17.63
C TYR A 53 -3.93 5.80 -17.03
N GLN A 54 -4.57 6.96 -17.20
CA GLN A 54 -4.10 8.21 -16.56
C GLN A 54 -4.28 8.17 -15.04
N ALA A 55 -5.23 7.37 -14.54
CA ALA A 55 -5.46 7.16 -13.10
C ALA A 55 -4.35 6.34 -12.41
N LEU A 56 -3.54 5.58 -13.16
CA LEU A 56 -2.44 4.80 -12.59
C LEU A 56 -1.21 5.66 -12.33
N PRO A 57 -0.47 5.39 -11.20
CA PRO A 57 0.82 6.02 -10.96
C PRO A 57 1.80 5.74 -12.10
N PRO A 58 2.50 6.76 -12.65
CA PRO A 58 3.43 6.56 -13.78
C PRO A 58 4.54 5.55 -13.47
N GLN A 59 5.02 5.50 -12.23
CA GLN A 59 6.08 4.60 -11.78
C GLN A 59 5.61 3.14 -11.81
N GLU A 60 4.38 2.86 -11.36
CA GLU A 60 3.79 1.53 -11.41
C GLU A 60 3.63 1.05 -12.85
N GLN A 61 3.11 1.92 -13.73
CA GLN A 61 2.94 1.60 -15.14
C GLN A 61 4.29 1.30 -15.81
N ASN A 62 5.32 2.12 -15.53
CA ASN A 62 6.67 1.93 -16.05
C ASN A 62 7.24 0.58 -15.65
N ARG A 63 7.18 0.23 -14.37
CA ARG A 63 7.65 -1.06 -13.87
C ARG A 63 6.92 -2.21 -14.55
N THR A 64 5.59 -2.20 -14.59
CA THR A 64 4.80 -3.28 -15.20
C THR A 64 5.12 -3.48 -16.68
N VAL A 65 5.28 -2.39 -17.45
CA VAL A 65 5.61 -2.50 -18.89
C VAL A 65 7.02 -3.09 -19.08
N ARG A 66 8.01 -2.65 -18.30
CA ARG A 66 9.38 -3.19 -18.37
C ARG A 66 9.46 -4.67 -18.00
N GLU A 67 8.78 -5.06 -16.91
CA GLU A 67 8.70 -6.46 -16.48
C GLU A 67 8.05 -7.35 -17.53
N LEU A 68 6.97 -6.86 -18.16
CA LEU A 68 6.29 -7.58 -19.23
C LEU A 68 7.18 -7.76 -20.45
N LEU A 69 7.79 -6.67 -20.94
CA LEU A 69 8.67 -6.73 -22.11
C LEU A 69 9.87 -7.65 -21.85
N GLY A 70 10.52 -7.54 -20.67
CA GLY A 70 11.62 -8.42 -20.29
C GLY A 70 11.20 -9.90 -20.20
N ALA A 71 10.01 -10.17 -19.64
CA ALA A 71 9.46 -11.53 -19.57
C ALA A 71 9.17 -12.12 -20.95
N MET A 72 8.59 -11.31 -21.86
CA MET A 72 8.32 -11.73 -23.23
C MET A 72 9.63 -12.01 -23.98
N THR A 73 10.58 -11.08 -23.96
CA THR A 73 11.87 -11.22 -24.63
C THR A 73 12.63 -12.46 -24.15
N LEU A 74 12.75 -12.64 -22.83
CA LEU A 74 13.42 -13.81 -22.28
C LEU A 74 12.75 -15.14 -22.66
N SER A 75 11.43 -15.19 -22.70
CA SER A 75 10.68 -16.38 -23.10
C SER A 75 10.90 -16.70 -24.59
N LEU A 76 10.91 -15.66 -25.43
CA LEU A 76 11.14 -15.81 -26.87
C LEU A 76 12.59 -16.23 -27.17
N THR A 77 13.56 -15.71 -26.41
CA THR A 77 14.99 -16.08 -26.53
C THR A 77 15.23 -17.53 -26.13
N THR A 78 14.56 -18.02 -25.07
CA THR A 78 14.73 -19.40 -24.59
C THR A 78 13.83 -20.41 -25.30
N GLY A 79 12.89 -19.96 -26.15
CA GLY A 79 11.91 -20.82 -26.80
C GLY A 79 10.90 -21.46 -25.84
N GLU A 80 10.82 -20.96 -24.59
CA GLU A 80 9.90 -21.48 -23.56
C GLU A 80 8.55 -20.74 -23.63
N LEU A 81 7.46 -21.48 -23.44
CA LEU A 81 6.15 -20.87 -23.19
C LEU A 81 6.16 -20.05 -21.88
N PRO A 82 5.24 -19.07 -21.73
CA PRO A 82 5.16 -18.29 -20.48
C PRO A 82 5.05 -19.20 -19.26
N ARG A 83 6.00 -19.10 -18.34
CA ARG A 83 5.98 -19.88 -17.09
C ARG A 83 4.78 -19.48 -16.22
N PRO A 84 4.23 -20.40 -15.41
CA PRO A 84 3.09 -20.10 -14.52
C PRO A 84 3.30 -18.86 -13.65
N GLU A 85 4.52 -18.64 -13.14
CA GLU A 85 4.88 -17.49 -12.28
C GLU A 85 4.74 -16.17 -13.03
N ARG A 86 5.10 -16.13 -14.32
CA ARG A 86 4.96 -14.93 -15.17
C ARG A 86 3.52 -14.63 -15.54
N LEU A 87 2.72 -15.67 -15.78
CA LEU A 87 1.27 -15.53 -15.95
C LEU A 87 0.59 -15.05 -14.67
N GLN A 88 1.12 -15.43 -13.50
CA GLN A 88 0.64 -14.96 -12.21
C GLN A 88 0.88 -13.45 -12.03
N MET A 89 2.03 -12.93 -12.43
CA MET A 89 2.30 -11.49 -12.48
C MET A 89 1.29 -10.74 -13.35
N ILE A 90 1.00 -11.27 -14.54
CA ILE A 90 0.01 -10.69 -15.46
C ILE A 90 -1.38 -10.71 -14.83
N ARG A 91 -1.79 -11.82 -14.23
CA ARG A 91 -3.08 -11.94 -13.51
C ARG A 91 -3.17 -10.93 -12.36
N ALA A 92 -2.12 -10.79 -11.55
CA ALA A 92 -2.09 -9.83 -10.46
C ALA A 92 -2.24 -8.38 -10.95
N SER A 93 -1.53 -8.04 -12.03
CA SER A 93 -1.64 -6.73 -12.68
C SER A 93 -3.04 -6.48 -13.26
N ALA A 94 -3.66 -7.50 -13.88
CA ALA A 94 -5.01 -7.40 -14.44
C ALA A 94 -6.10 -7.31 -13.35
N ARG A 95 -5.98 -8.07 -12.24
CA ARG A 95 -6.87 -7.96 -11.08
C ARG A 95 -6.87 -6.56 -10.50
N ARG A 96 -5.68 -5.96 -10.35
CA ARG A 96 -5.57 -4.59 -9.84
C ARG A 96 -6.31 -3.61 -10.74
N ARG A 97 -6.19 -3.74 -12.06
CA ARG A 97 -6.91 -2.89 -13.02
C ARG A 97 -8.41 -3.11 -12.97
N ALA A 98 -8.85 -4.38 -12.85
CA ALA A 98 -10.26 -4.73 -12.65
C ALA A 98 -10.79 -4.13 -11.32
N TYR A 99 -10.01 -4.20 -10.26
CA TYR A 99 -10.33 -3.60 -8.97
C TYR A 99 -10.50 -2.08 -9.05
N TYR A 100 -9.67 -1.39 -9.84
CA TYR A 100 -9.80 0.03 -10.14
C TYR A 100 -10.97 0.37 -11.08
N GLY A 101 -11.75 -0.62 -11.50
CA GLY A 101 -12.85 -0.42 -12.42
C GLY A 101 -12.42 -0.10 -13.85
N MET A 102 -11.18 -0.39 -14.23
CA MET A 102 -10.74 -0.19 -15.60
C MET A 102 -11.47 -1.15 -16.54
N PRO A 103 -11.91 -0.70 -17.73
CA PRO A 103 -12.54 -1.58 -18.70
C PRO A 103 -11.57 -2.68 -19.17
N ILE A 104 -12.05 -3.93 -19.24
CA ILE A 104 -11.23 -5.06 -19.73
C ILE A 104 -10.65 -4.79 -21.11
N TYR A 105 -11.40 -4.08 -21.97
CA TYR A 105 -10.96 -3.72 -23.32
C TYR A 105 -9.71 -2.84 -23.32
N ASP A 106 -9.61 -1.87 -22.38
CA ASP A 106 -8.46 -1.00 -22.26
C ASP A 106 -7.22 -1.79 -21.82
N VAL A 107 -7.41 -2.77 -20.91
CA VAL A 107 -6.31 -3.62 -20.45
C VAL A 107 -5.82 -4.54 -21.57
N LEU A 108 -6.72 -5.15 -22.31
CA LEU A 108 -6.37 -5.96 -23.49
C LEU A 108 -5.69 -5.10 -24.58
N ALA A 109 -6.19 -3.88 -24.83
CA ALA A 109 -5.58 -2.96 -25.77
C ALA A 109 -4.14 -2.58 -25.37
N ALA A 110 -3.89 -2.31 -24.09
CA ALA A 110 -2.54 -2.02 -23.60
C ALA A 110 -1.56 -3.19 -23.84
N PHE A 111 -2.00 -4.43 -23.66
CA PHE A 111 -1.20 -5.61 -24.00
C PHE A 111 -0.96 -5.74 -25.50
N HIS A 112 -1.96 -5.40 -26.31
CA HIS A 112 -1.79 -5.40 -27.77
C HIS A 112 -0.81 -4.31 -28.23
N PHE A 113 -0.80 -3.14 -27.59
CA PHE A 113 0.23 -2.12 -27.85
C PHE A 113 1.64 -2.66 -27.56
N ALA A 114 1.83 -3.31 -26.42
CA ALA A 114 3.12 -3.91 -26.06
C ALA A 114 3.54 -4.99 -27.09
N HIS A 115 2.63 -5.87 -27.49
CA HIS A 115 2.86 -6.91 -28.49
C HIS A 115 3.25 -6.31 -29.85
N ARG A 116 2.48 -5.32 -30.33
CA ARG A 116 2.74 -4.63 -31.60
C ARG A 116 4.05 -3.87 -31.57
N GLY A 117 4.35 -3.18 -30.45
CA GLY A 117 5.58 -2.43 -30.24
C GLY A 117 6.82 -3.33 -30.25
N LEU A 118 6.75 -4.48 -29.58
CA LEU A 118 7.84 -5.46 -29.57
C LEU A 118 8.05 -6.06 -30.98
N TRP A 119 6.97 -6.39 -31.68
CA TRP A 119 7.06 -6.87 -33.06
C TRP A 119 7.68 -5.82 -34.01
N ALA A 120 7.33 -4.55 -33.85
CA ALA A 120 7.94 -3.47 -34.61
C ALA A 120 9.44 -3.34 -34.32
N THR A 121 9.84 -3.50 -33.05
CA THR A 121 11.26 -3.52 -32.64
C THR A 121 12.01 -4.68 -33.29
N PHE A 122 11.42 -5.88 -33.32
CA PHE A 122 12.02 -7.03 -34.01
C PHE A 122 12.27 -6.73 -35.49
N ARG A 123 11.28 -6.20 -36.18
CA ARG A 123 11.38 -5.88 -37.61
C ARG A 123 12.38 -4.77 -37.94
N SER A 124 12.60 -3.86 -37.01
CA SER A 124 13.54 -2.74 -37.18
C SER A 124 14.98 -3.06 -36.76
N SER A 125 15.22 -4.22 -36.16
CA SER A 125 16.57 -4.63 -35.77
C SER A 125 17.46 -4.82 -37.01
N PRO A 126 18.68 -4.25 -37.03
CA PRO A 126 19.62 -4.46 -38.13
C PRO A 126 20.01 -5.92 -38.35
N CYS A 127 19.86 -6.74 -37.31
CA CYS A 127 20.18 -8.18 -37.33
C CYS A 127 18.95 -9.07 -37.63
N ALA A 128 17.79 -8.48 -37.96
CA ALA A 128 16.60 -9.21 -38.29
C ALA A 128 16.72 -9.90 -39.65
N THR A 129 16.50 -11.21 -39.67
CA THR A 129 16.37 -11.97 -40.92
C THR A 129 14.93 -12.39 -41.12
N GLU A 130 14.49 -12.55 -42.38
CA GLU A 130 13.12 -13.00 -42.70
C GLU A 130 12.81 -14.36 -42.04
N ARG A 131 13.76 -15.28 -42.06
CA ARG A 131 13.63 -16.58 -41.41
C ARG A 131 13.38 -16.45 -39.91
N LEU A 132 14.18 -15.65 -39.19
CA LEU A 132 14.03 -15.44 -37.76
C LEU A 132 12.68 -14.80 -37.42
N LEU A 133 12.25 -13.81 -38.20
CA LEU A 133 10.92 -13.19 -38.02
C LEU A 133 9.78 -14.18 -38.19
N VAL A 134 9.88 -15.09 -39.19
CA VAL A 134 8.87 -16.14 -39.40
C VAL A 134 8.84 -17.11 -38.22
N GLU A 135 9.99 -17.52 -37.71
CA GLU A 135 10.09 -18.43 -36.55
C GLU A 135 9.55 -17.80 -35.25
N LEU A 136 9.52 -16.45 -35.10
CA LEU A 136 8.96 -15.75 -33.96
C LEU A 136 7.44 -15.56 -34.01
N VAL A 137 6.77 -15.78 -35.14
CA VAL A 137 5.32 -15.53 -35.26
C VAL A 137 4.51 -16.42 -34.33
N GLU A 138 4.77 -17.73 -34.31
CA GLU A 138 4.03 -18.68 -33.47
C GLU A 138 4.24 -18.45 -31.97
N PRO A 139 5.48 -18.31 -31.45
CA PRO A 139 5.72 -17.97 -30.04
C PRO A 139 5.08 -16.64 -29.63
N MET A 140 5.13 -15.62 -30.48
CA MET A 140 4.47 -14.34 -30.22
C MET A 140 2.94 -14.47 -30.12
N ALA A 141 2.33 -15.25 -31.00
CA ALA A 141 0.89 -15.53 -30.96
C ALA A 141 0.50 -16.32 -29.69
N ALA A 142 1.31 -17.31 -29.30
CA ALA A 142 1.12 -18.07 -28.07
C ALA A 142 1.18 -17.18 -26.83
N TRP A 143 2.12 -16.22 -26.78
CA TRP A 143 2.19 -15.22 -25.74
C TRP A 143 0.95 -14.31 -25.70
N ALA A 144 0.50 -13.80 -26.83
CA ALA A 144 -0.69 -12.95 -26.91
C ALA A 144 -1.93 -13.69 -26.39
N GLN A 145 -2.08 -14.97 -26.77
CA GLN A 145 -3.18 -15.82 -26.29
C GLN A 145 -3.09 -16.04 -24.77
N ALA A 146 -1.93 -16.42 -24.25
CA ALA A 146 -1.74 -16.67 -22.82
C ALA A 146 -1.99 -15.43 -21.96
N MET A 147 -1.54 -14.26 -22.41
CA MET A 147 -1.80 -12.98 -21.75
C MET A 147 -3.28 -12.63 -21.77
N SER A 148 -3.93 -12.73 -22.91
CA SER A 148 -5.37 -12.43 -23.04
C SER A 148 -6.20 -13.32 -22.13
N GLN A 149 -5.89 -14.62 -22.07
CA GLN A 149 -6.56 -15.56 -21.17
C GLN A 149 -6.33 -15.18 -19.70
N ALA A 150 -5.09 -14.85 -19.31
CA ALA A 150 -4.75 -14.45 -17.95
C ALA A 150 -5.50 -13.17 -17.52
N VAL A 151 -5.70 -12.21 -18.43
CA VAL A 151 -6.49 -11.00 -18.19
C VAL A 151 -7.96 -11.34 -17.99
N VAL A 152 -8.54 -12.12 -18.90
CA VAL A 152 -9.97 -12.53 -18.82
C VAL A 152 -10.24 -13.28 -17.51
N ASP A 153 -9.39 -14.25 -17.16
CA ASP A 153 -9.51 -15.02 -15.92
C ASP A 153 -9.48 -14.11 -14.67
N ALA A 154 -8.60 -13.11 -14.69
CA ALA A 154 -8.48 -12.16 -13.61
C ALA A 154 -9.73 -11.28 -13.43
N TYR A 155 -10.32 -10.82 -14.57
CA TYR A 155 -11.54 -10.02 -14.55
C TYR A 155 -12.76 -10.83 -14.12
N VAL A 156 -12.89 -12.07 -14.59
CA VAL A 156 -13.98 -12.97 -14.19
C VAL A 156 -13.90 -13.26 -12.67
N ALA A 157 -12.71 -13.51 -12.17
CA ALA A 157 -12.50 -13.72 -10.72
C ALA A 157 -12.89 -12.49 -9.90
N GLU A 158 -12.57 -11.27 -10.36
CA GLU A 158 -12.92 -10.03 -9.65
C GLU A 158 -14.43 -9.75 -9.69
N GLN A 159 -15.12 -10.03 -10.80
CA GLN A 159 -16.57 -9.86 -10.93
C GLN A 159 -17.36 -10.86 -10.08
N GLY A 160 -16.81 -12.04 -9.83
CA GLY A 160 -17.43 -13.09 -9.00
C GLY A 160 -17.58 -12.75 -7.51
N GLY A 161 -16.97 -11.69 -7.01
CA GLY A 161 -17.26 -10.90 -5.79
C GLY A 161 -17.38 -11.62 -4.44
N ARG A 162 -17.10 -12.95 -4.33
CA ARG A 162 -17.13 -13.73 -3.09
C ARG A 162 -16.24 -14.97 -3.18
N ASP A 163 -15.02 -14.81 -3.62
CA ASP A 163 -14.12 -15.96 -3.68
C ASP A 163 -13.70 -16.35 -2.25
N PRO A 164 -14.05 -17.56 -1.79
CA PRO A 164 -13.51 -18.12 -0.54
C PRO A 164 -11.98 -18.03 -0.48
N ARG A 165 -11.33 -18.07 -1.65
CA ARG A 165 -9.90 -17.94 -1.83
C ARG A 165 -9.38 -16.52 -1.47
N GLU A 166 -10.09 -15.45 -1.85
CA GLU A 166 -9.70 -14.08 -1.45
C GLU A 166 -9.76 -13.91 0.07
N LYS A 167 -10.77 -14.50 0.71
CA LYS A 167 -10.89 -14.50 2.17
C LYS A 167 -9.74 -15.26 2.83
N GLU A 168 -9.37 -16.40 2.28
CA GLU A 168 -8.25 -17.21 2.74
C GLU A 168 -6.92 -16.47 2.57
N MET A 169 -6.67 -15.89 1.39
CA MET A 169 -5.47 -15.09 1.11
C MET A 169 -5.35 -13.88 2.03
N ARG A 170 -6.47 -13.22 2.34
CA ARG A 170 -6.50 -12.12 3.31
C ARG A 170 -6.10 -12.61 4.70
N SER A 171 -6.65 -13.74 5.17
CA SER A 171 -6.24 -14.34 6.45
C SER A 171 -4.74 -14.63 6.44
N GLN A 172 -4.23 -15.27 5.39
CA GLN A 172 -2.81 -15.58 5.23
C GLN A 172 -1.93 -14.33 5.26
N LEU A 173 -2.37 -13.22 4.61
CA LEU A 173 -1.65 -11.95 4.63
C LEU A 173 -1.49 -11.46 6.07
N PHE A 174 -2.59 -11.33 6.81
CA PHE A 174 -2.56 -10.77 8.16
C PHE A 174 -1.85 -11.67 9.17
N ASP A 175 -1.92 -13.00 9.00
CA ASP A 175 -1.23 -13.98 9.83
C ASP A 175 0.28 -14.02 9.57
N ALA A 176 0.72 -13.70 8.36
CA ALA A 176 2.12 -13.75 7.95
C ALA A 176 2.89 -12.43 8.14
N LEU A 177 2.20 -11.33 8.47
CA LEU A 177 2.85 -10.01 8.59
C LEU A 177 3.99 -9.96 9.62
N ASP A 178 3.98 -10.82 10.65
CA ASP A 178 5.03 -10.85 11.68
C ASP A 178 6.12 -11.90 11.45
N ASP A 179 5.97 -12.74 10.44
CA ASP A 179 6.87 -13.86 10.19
C ASP A 179 7.79 -13.57 8.99
N PRO A 180 9.06 -13.15 9.24
CA PRO A 180 10.02 -12.93 8.16
C PRO A 180 10.30 -14.16 7.31
N ALA A 181 10.11 -15.37 7.86
CA ALA A 181 10.30 -16.61 7.10
C ALA A 181 9.28 -16.80 5.99
N ARG A 182 8.17 -16.05 6.04
CA ARG A 182 7.08 -16.07 5.04
C ARG A 182 7.11 -14.88 4.08
N ASP A 183 8.15 -14.06 4.08
CA ASP A 183 8.19 -12.81 3.29
C ASP A 183 7.89 -13.05 1.81
N GLN A 184 8.52 -14.05 1.18
CA GLN A 184 8.27 -14.34 -0.23
C GLN A 184 6.81 -14.74 -0.50
N THR A 185 6.25 -15.63 0.33
CA THR A 185 4.85 -16.04 0.22
C THR A 185 3.91 -14.86 0.46
N THR A 186 4.23 -13.97 1.41
CA THR A 186 3.43 -12.78 1.71
C THR A 186 3.44 -11.79 0.54
N VAL A 187 4.58 -11.60 -0.11
CA VAL A 187 4.70 -10.80 -1.34
C VAL A 187 3.81 -11.36 -2.45
N ASP A 188 3.79 -12.68 -2.63
CA ASP A 188 2.94 -13.31 -3.65
C ASP A 188 1.44 -13.14 -3.31
N VAL A 189 1.07 -13.27 -2.04
CA VAL A 189 -0.29 -12.99 -1.56
C VAL A 189 -0.68 -11.52 -1.77
N LEU A 190 0.21 -10.56 -1.54
CA LEU A 190 -0.05 -9.14 -1.85
C LEU A 190 -0.38 -8.94 -3.32
N ARG A 191 0.38 -9.57 -4.22
CA ARG A 191 0.12 -9.51 -5.66
C ARG A 191 -1.22 -10.14 -6.04
N GLU A 192 -1.56 -11.29 -5.44
CA GLU A 192 -2.86 -11.94 -5.67
C GLU A 192 -4.04 -11.11 -5.13
N LEU A 193 -3.85 -10.33 -4.07
CA LEU A 193 -4.82 -9.37 -3.53
C LEU A 193 -4.83 -8.03 -4.28
N ALA A 194 -4.25 -7.98 -5.47
CA ALA A 194 -4.20 -6.82 -6.36
C ALA A 194 -3.34 -5.64 -5.87
N TYR A 195 -2.43 -5.86 -4.92
CA TYR A 195 -1.44 -4.85 -4.55
C TYR A 195 -0.25 -4.84 -5.50
N ASP A 196 0.34 -3.66 -5.67
CA ASP A 196 1.71 -3.53 -6.12
C ASP A 196 2.64 -3.80 -4.93
N ALA A 197 3.22 -5.00 -4.88
CA ALA A 197 4.02 -5.44 -3.73
C ALA A 197 5.29 -4.60 -3.47
N GLU A 198 5.74 -3.84 -4.46
CA GLU A 198 6.88 -2.92 -4.37
C GLU A 198 6.46 -1.45 -4.25
N GLY A 199 5.17 -1.19 -4.30
CA GLY A 199 4.60 0.14 -4.20
C GLY A 199 4.57 0.67 -2.77
N GLU A 200 4.07 1.90 -2.65
CA GLU A 200 3.91 2.56 -1.37
C GLU A 200 2.59 2.16 -0.71
N PHE A 201 2.66 1.84 0.58
CA PHE A 201 1.53 1.45 1.41
C PHE A 201 1.35 2.42 2.56
N THR A 202 0.11 2.71 2.90
CA THR A 202 -0.25 3.39 4.14
C THR A 202 -1.13 2.47 4.97
N VAL A 203 -0.81 2.32 6.26
CA VAL A 203 -1.61 1.53 7.17
C VAL A 203 -2.40 2.44 8.09
N VAL A 204 -3.68 2.10 8.27
CA VAL A 204 -4.56 2.71 9.27
C VAL A 204 -4.95 1.64 10.27
N VAL A 205 -4.94 1.98 11.56
CA VAL A 205 -5.39 1.06 12.62
C VAL A 205 -6.47 1.70 13.48
N SER A 206 -7.31 0.83 14.05
CA SER A 206 -8.37 1.20 14.99
C SER A 206 -8.59 0.06 15.98
N ARG A 207 -9.32 0.28 17.10
CA ARG A 207 -9.72 -0.81 17.98
C ARG A 207 -10.66 -1.77 17.27
N HIS A 208 -10.38 -3.07 17.34
CA HIS A 208 -11.17 -4.10 16.63
C HIS A 208 -12.63 -4.17 17.08
N GLN A 209 -12.92 -3.82 18.33
CA GLN A 209 -14.26 -3.88 18.91
C GLN A 209 -15.32 -3.06 18.15
N ALA A 210 -14.91 -1.98 17.47
CA ALA A 210 -15.80 -1.17 16.65
C ALA A 210 -16.13 -1.81 15.28
N TRP A 211 -15.43 -2.90 14.90
CA TRP A 211 -15.46 -3.45 13.54
C TRP A 211 -16.22 -4.78 13.51
N THR A 212 -17.41 -4.76 12.93
CA THR A 212 -18.18 -5.97 12.63
C THR A 212 -17.81 -6.49 11.23
N ARG A 213 -18.21 -7.75 10.94
CA ARG A 213 -18.05 -8.30 9.58
C ARG A 213 -18.83 -7.49 8.54
N GLU A 214 -19.97 -6.95 8.93
CA GLU A 214 -20.86 -6.19 8.05
C GLU A 214 -20.26 -4.84 7.69
N ASN A 215 -19.82 -4.04 8.69
CA ASN A 215 -19.25 -2.72 8.43
C ASN A 215 -17.87 -2.83 7.73
N THR A 216 -17.07 -3.86 8.03
CA THR A 216 -15.82 -4.16 7.30
C THR A 216 -16.10 -4.39 5.81
N ALA A 217 -17.08 -5.25 5.49
CA ALA A 217 -17.47 -5.52 4.10
C ALA A 217 -18.10 -4.28 3.43
N ALA A 218 -18.85 -3.48 4.18
CA ALA A 218 -19.43 -2.24 3.68
C ALA A 218 -18.33 -1.21 3.33
N LEU A 219 -17.32 -1.06 4.19
CA LEU A 219 -16.19 -0.16 3.93
C LEU A 219 -15.39 -0.61 2.71
N GLN A 220 -15.08 -1.89 2.59
CA GLN A 220 -14.40 -2.41 1.41
C GLN A 220 -15.18 -2.14 0.12
N ARG A 221 -16.52 -2.33 0.12
CA ARG A 221 -17.37 -1.99 -1.03
C ARG A 221 -17.39 -0.49 -1.33
N SER A 222 -17.55 0.34 -0.30
CA SER A 222 -17.55 1.80 -0.44
C SER A 222 -16.23 2.32 -1.01
N CYS A 223 -15.10 1.73 -0.58
CA CYS A 223 -13.78 2.14 -1.03
C CYS A 223 -13.45 1.71 -2.47
N ARG A 224 -14.19 0.76 -3.07
CA ARG A 224 -14.02 0.39 -4.50
C ARG A 224 -14.28 1.54 -5.49
N ARG A 225 -15.00 2.58 -5.08
CA ARG A 225 -15.22 3.80 -5.90
C ARG A 225 -13.99 4.71 -5.96
N TYR A 226 -13.02 4.54 -5.05
CA TYR A 226 -11.78 5.30 -5.05
C TYR A 226 -10.70 4.54 -5.80
N ALA A 227 -9.78 5.28 -6.42
CA ALA A 227 -8.59 4.65 -6.98
C ALA A 227 -7.71 4.13 -5.83
N GLY A 228 -7.63 2.80 -5.66
CA GLY A 228 -6.81 2.21 -4.62
C GLY A 228 -7.24 0.80 -4.22
N VAL A 229 -6.35 0.11 -3.53
CA VAL A 229 -6.61 -1.22 -2.95
C VAL A 229 -6.68 -1.11 -1.44
N LEU A 230 -7.68 -1.73 -0.83
CA LEU A 230 -7.88 -1.78 0.61
C LEU A 230 -8.16 -3.21 1.06
N GLN A 231 -7.34 -3.72 1.98
CA GLN A 231 -7.64 -4.93 2.72
C GLN A 231 -7.74 -4.61 4.22
N ILE A 232 -8.72 -5.24 4.87
CA ILE A 232 -9.01 -5.04 6.29
C ILE A 232 -8.94 -6.40 6.99
N GLY A 233 -8.15 -6.47 8.04
CA GLY A 233 -8.01 -7.65 8.89
C GLY A 233 -7.95 -7.30 10.37
N ALA A 234 -8.15 -8.31 11.21
CA ALA A 234 -8.02 -8.18 12.66
C ALA A 234 -6.65 -8.72 13.11
N ARG A 235 -5.95 -7.96 13.99
CA ARG A 235 -4.67 -8.37 14.51
C ARG A 235 -4.40 -7.75 15.88
N ALA A 236 -3.98 -8.56 16.86
CA ALA A 236 -3.63 -8.11 18.21
C ALA A 236 -4.66 -7.13 18.81
N GLY A 237 -5.96 -7.39 18.65
CA GLY A 237 -7.04 -6.54 19.15
C GLY A 237 -7.29 -5.27 18.35
N LEU A 238 -6.62 -5.12 17.20
CA LEU A 238 -6.78 -3.99 16.28
C LEU A 238 -7.44 -4.44 14.97
N ALA A 239 -8.22 -3.57 14.37
CA ALA A 239 -8.53 -3.60 12.95
C ALA A 239 -7.37 -2.91 12.23
N VAL A 240 -6.76 -3.62 11.29
CA VAL A 240 -5.64 -3.14 10.47
C VAL A 240 -6.12 -3.00 9.04
N LEU A 241 -6.02 -1.79 8.52
CA LEU A 241 -6.43 -1.41 7.18
C LEU A 241 -5.17 -1.14 6.36
N ILE A 242 -4.85 -2.01 5.41
CA ILE A 242 -3.70 -1.84 4.52
C ILE A 242 -4.22 -1.19 3.25
N SER A 243 -3.78 0.03 2.99
CA SER A 243 -4.22 0.84 1.85
C SER A 243 -3.06 1.14 0.91
N GLN A 244 -3.36 1.12 -0.39
CA GLN A 244 -2.44 1.53 -1.45
C GLN A 244 -3.18 2.35 -2.49
N GLY A 245 -2.63 3.53 -2.85
CA GLY A 245 -3.19 4.39 -3.89
C GLY A 245 -4.49 5.10 -3.51
N MET A 246 -4.90 5.10 -2.23
CA MET A 246 -6.10 5.76 -1.74
C MET A 246 -5.74 6.95 -0.85
N ALA A 247 -6.45 8.07 -0.99
CA ALA A 247 -6.31 9.19 -0.08
C ALA A 247 -6.84 8.83 1.31
N ILE A 248 -6.04 9.12 2.35
CA ILE A 248 -6.39 8.78 3.73
C ILE A 248 -7.63 9.52 4.20
N ASP A 249 -7.87 10.74 3.74
CA ASP A 249 -9.08 11.50 4.09
C ASP A 249 -10.35 10.85 3.55
N ASP A 250 -10.30 10.26 2.36
CA ASP A 250 -11.40 9.50 1.78
C ASP A 250 -11.68 8.23 2.59
N LEU A 251 -10.61 7.50 2.97
CA LEU A 251 -10.71 6.31 3.80
C LEU A 251 -11.27 6.64 5.20
N ALA A 252 -10.75 7.68 5.84
CA ALA A 252 -11.21 8.12 7.16
C ALA A 252 -12.67 8.61 7.13
N SER A 253 -13.07 9.30 6.06
CA SER A 253 -14.46 9.76 5.88
C SER A 253 -15.40 8.57 5.67
N ALA A 254 -15.05 7.62 4.81
CA ALA A 254 -15.83 6.41 4.59
C ALA A 254 -15.92 5.53 5.85
N ALA A 255 -14.84 5.42 6.62
CA ALA A 255 -14.84 4.69 7.88
C ALA A 255 -15.80 5.33 8.90
N ARG A 256 -15.78 6.65 9.06
CA ARG A 256 -16.71 7.37 9.96
C ARG A 256 -18.16 7.23 9.54
N GLU A 257 -18.44 7.29 8.25
CA GLU A 257 -19.80 7.13 7.72
C GLU A 257 -20.38 5.72 8.02
N ILE A 258 -19.54 4.67 7.93
CA ILE A 258 -19.97 3.28 7.99
C ILE A 258 -19.83 2.70 9.40
N VAL A 259 -18.73 2.99 10.10
CA VAL A 259 -18.43 2.42 11.42
C VAL A 259 -18.93 3.33 12.54
N GLY A 260 -19.04 4.64 12.27
CA GLY A 260 -19.35 5.66 13.25
C GLY A 260 -18.09 6.37 13.80
N PRO A 261 -18.22 7.09 14.92
CA PRO A 261 -17.10 7.78 15.54
C PRO A 261 -16.10 6.76 16.10
N VAL A 262 -14.94 6.66 15.47
CA VAL A 262 -13.88 5.70 15.82
C VAL A 262 -12.53 6.38 15.70
N ALA A 263 -11.67 6.17 16.70
CA ALA A 263 -10.28 6.63 16.66
C ALA A 263 -9.49 5.86 15.60
N LEU A 264 -8.80 6.58 14.75
CA LEU A 264 -7.96 6.06 13.67
C LEU A 264 -6.53 6.58 13.85
N GLY A 265 -5.58 5.65 13.94
CA GLY A 265 -4.15 5.97 13.86
C GLY A 265 -3.65 5.69 12.45
N VAL A 266 -2.94 6.64 11.85
CA VAL A 266 -2.42 6.54 10.48
C VAL A 266 -0.90 6.51 10.51
N GLY A 267 -0.31 5.48 9.90
CA GLY A 267 1.14 5.33 9.76
C GLY A 267 1.71 6.15 8.61
N LEU A 268 3.03 6.21 8.53
CA LEU A 268 3.71 6.82 7.37
C LEU A 268 3.53 5.94 6.12
N PRO A 269 3.40 6.57 4.95
CA PRO A 269 3.51 5.86 3.67
C PRO A 269 4.92 5.26 3.54
N ARG A 270 4.98 3.96 3.21
CA ARG A 270 6.26 3.23 3.10
C ARG A 270 6.19 2.16 2.02
N THR A 271 7.33 1.81 1.46
CA THR A 271 7.45 0.92 0.31
C THR A 271 7.58 -0.55 0.72
N GLY A 272 6.81 -1.41 0.05
CA GLY A 272 6.92 -2.86 0.13
C GLY A 272 6.48 -3.48 1.46
N LEU A 273 6.67 -4.79 1.62
CA LEU A 273 6.28 -5.54 2.82
C LEU A 273 6.96 -5.04 4.11
N PRO A 274 8.28 -4.74 4.14
CA PRO A 274 8.90 -4.10 5.31
C PRO A 274 8.25 -2.76 5.64
N GLY A 275 7.84 -2.01 4.62
CA GLY A 275 7.13 -0.75 4.76
C GLY A 275 5.75 -0.91 5.41
N ILE A 276 4.99 -1.94 5.04
CA ILE A 276 3.71 -2.27 5.69
C ILE A 276 3.92 -2.48 7.20
N ARG A 277 4.91 -3.29 7.58
CA ARG A 277 5.24 -3.57 8.99
C ARG A 277 5.59 -2.31 9.77
N ALA A 278 6.45 -1.47 9.20
CA ALA A 278 6.82 -0.21 9.84
C ALA A 278 5.64 0.77 9.93
N SER A 279 4.81 0.85 8.90
CA SER A 279 3.59 1.68 8.89
C SER A 279 2.57 1.21 9.93
N ILE A 280 2.45 -0.11 10.20
CA ILE A 280 1.63 -0.65 11.31
C ILE A 280 2.12 -0.11 12.66
N VAL A 281 3.44 -0.10 12.90
CA VAL A 281 4.01 0.40 14.15
C VAL A 281 3.71 1.89 14.32
N ASP A 282 3.93 2.68 13.27
CA ASP A 282 3.63 4.11 13.27
C ASP A 282 2.12 4.37 13.53
N ALA A 283 1.25 3.61 12.86
CA ALA A 283 -0.20 3.73 13.00
C ALA A 283 -0.67 3.39 14.44
N ARG A 284 -0.11 2.35 15.06
CA ARG A 284 -0.42 2.00 16.46
C ARG A 284 -0.08 3.12 17.43
N ARG A 285 1.11 3.72 17.26
CA ARG A 285 1.54 4.87 18.07
C ARG A 285 0.61 6.07 17.89
N SER A 286 0.15 6.30 16.66
CA SER A 286 -0.81 7.37 16.35
C SER A 286 -2.18 7.09 16.96
N LEU A 287 -2.61 5.83 17.03
CA LEU A 287 -3.87 5.45 17.67
C LEU A 287 -3.85 5.75 19.16
N GLU A 288 -2.73 5.50 19.87
CA GLU A 288 -2.56 5.84 21.27
C GLU A 288 -2.72 7.36 21.51
N VAL A 289 -2.25 8.19 20.58
CA VAL A 289 -2.47 9.65 20.64
C VAL A 289 -3.95 9.97 20.38
N ALA A 290 -4.57 9.39 19.37
CA ALA A 290 -5.99 9.61 19.05
C ALA A 290 -6.92 9.26 20.23
N GLU A 291 -6.59 8.20 20.97
CA GLU A 291 -7.32 7.77 22.17
C GLU A 291 -7.08 8.68 23.38
N SER A 292 -5.97 9.42 23.41
CA SER A 292 -5.62 10.37 24.46
C SER A 292 -6.08 11.81 24.20
N THR A 293 -6.64 12.06 23.03
CA THR A 293 -7.14 13.37 22.57
C THR A 293 -8.57 13.22 22.06
N ASP A 294 -9.22 14.35 21.78
CA ASP A 294 -10.53 14.34 21.09
C ASP A 294 -10.40 14.16 19.57
N ASP A 295 -9.17 14.00 19.05
CA ASP A 295 -8.90 13.84 17.64
C ASP A 295 -9.28 12.43 17.20
N GLN A 296 -10.23 12.33 16.28
CA GLN A 296 -10.67 11.03 15.73
C GLN A 296 -9.68 10.41 14.75
N VAL A 297 -8.84 11.21 14.10
CA VAL A 297 -7.85 10.75 13.11
C VAL A 297 -6.50 11.41 13.42
N VAL A 298 -5.53 10.62 13.81
CA VAL A 298 -4.16 11.09 14.09
C VAL A 298 -3.20 10.47 13.10
N ARG A 299 -2.47 11.32 12.38
CA ARG A 299 -1.41 10.93 11.46
C ARG A 299 -0.05 10.96 12.13
N PHE A 300 0.73 9.90 11.97
CA PHE A 300 2.08 9.85 12.53
C PHE A 300 2.95 10.99 12.02
N ALA A 301 2.82 11.39 10.77
CA ALA A 301 3.54 12.50 10.18
C ALA A 301 3.37 13.81 10.98
N ASP A 302 2.15 14.05 11.50
CA ASP A 302 1.79 15.30 12.19
C ASP A 302 2.12 15.25 13.70
N GLN A 303 2.09 14.04 14.29
CA GLN A 303 2.20 13.84 15.73
C GLN A 303 3.33 12.87 16.13
N TRP A 304 4.31 12.63 15.24
CA TRP A 304 5.36 11.62 15.41
C TRP A 304 6.08 11.71 16.76
N PHE A 305 6.33 12.93 17.21
CA PHE A 305 7.03 13.17 18.48
C PHE A 305 6.24 12.61 19.68
N PHE A 306 4.96 13.01 19.81
CA PHE A 306 4.11 12.52 20.89
C PHE A 306 3.73 11.07 20.72
N ALA A 307 3.46 10.61 19.49
CA ALA A 307 3.17 9.22 19.20
C ALA A 307 4.33 8.29 19.62
N THR A 308 5.57 8.74 19.44
CA THR A 308 6.74 7.97 19.86
C THR A 308 6.92 8.00 21.39
N LEU A 309 6.81 9.15 22.00
CA LEU A 309 7.01 9.30 23.46
C LEU A 309 5.88 8.66 24.27
N LEU A 310 4.63 8.78 23.83
CA LEU A 310 3.49 8.20 24.54
C LEU A 310 3.56 6.67 24.56
N HIS A 311 4.01 6.07 23.48
CA HIS A 311 4.26 4.63 23.40
C HIS A 311 5.32 4.16 24.41
N SER A 312 6.36 4.97 24.64
CA SER A 312 7.42 4.71 25.62
C SER A 312 7.09 5.21 27.04
N ALA A 313 5.92 5.82 27.24
CA ALA A 313 5.55 6.39 28.53
C ALA A 313 5.57 5.39 29.71
N PRO A 314 5.23 4.10 29.55
CA PRO A 314 5.37 3.12 30.62
C PRO A 314 6.81 2.96 31.10
N GLU A 315 7.80 3.02 30.22
CA GLU A 315 9.23 2.94 30.55
C GLU A 315 9.74 4.21 31.23
N LEU A 316 9.08 5.35 30.96
CA LEU A 316 9.38 6.65 31.52
C LEU A 316 8.62 6.93 32.83
N ASP A 317 7.86 5.96 33.36
CA ASP A 317 7.05 6.11 34.56
C ASP A 317 7.83 6.71 35.78
N PRO A 318 9.08 6.30 36.05
CA PRO A 318 9.84 6.89 37.14
C PRO A 318 10.05 8.41 37.04
N LEU A 319 10.06 8.93 35.79
CA LEU A 319 10.22 10.37 35.52
C LEU A 319 8.89 11.12 35.46
N LEU A 320 7.79 10.44 35.10
CA LEU A 320 6.50 11.04 34.78
C LEU A 320 5.47 10.91 35.93
N SER A 321 5.67 10.00 36.88
CA SER A 321 4.67 9.64 37.90
C SER A 321 4.16 10.82 38.70
N ALA A 322 5.05 11.70 39.20
CA ALA A 322 4.69 12.89 39.96
C ALA A 322 3.84 13.88 39.15
N ALA A 323 4.22 14.09 37.86
CA ALA A 323 3.50 14.97 36.95
C ALA A 323 2.14 14.36 36.52
N THR A 324 2.09 13.04 36.31
CA THR A 324 0.84 12.31 35.98
C THR A 324 -0.15 12.37 37.16
N ALA A 325 0.34 12.18 38.39
CA ALA A 325 -0.48 12.33 39.60
C ALA A 325 -0.99 13.76 39.76
N SER A 326 -0.12 14.76 39.54
CA SER A 326 -0.50 16.18 39.61
C SER A 326 -1.56 16.52 38.52
N ALA A 327 -1.41 16.02 37.31
CA ALA A 327 -2.38 16.22 36.24
C ALA A 327 -3.78 15.63 36.56
N THR A 328 -3.80 14.53 37.30
CA THR A 328 -5.05 13.89 37.74
C THR A 328 -5.75 14.70 38.83
N VAL A 329 -4.98 15.24 39.79
CA VAL A 329 -5.50 15.98 40.93
C VAL A 329 -5.82 17.42 40.58
N HIS A 330 -5.06 18.03 39.66
CA HIS A 330 -5.16 19.44 39.26
C HIS A 330 -5.40 19.59 37.77
N PRO A 331 -6.59 19.25 37.26
CA PRO A 331 -6.88 19.29 35.83
C PRO A 331 -6.76 20.68 35.21
N ASP A 332 -7.00 21.74 36.00
CA ASP A 332 -6.88 23.12 35.57
C ASP A 332 -5.43 23.56 35.34
N LEU A 333 -4.47 22.98 36.05
CA LEU A 333 -3.03 23.17 35.79
C LEU A 333 -2.60 22.39 34.56
N ALA A 334 -3.09 21.16 34.42
CA ALA A 334 -2.86 20.33 33.26
C ALA A 334 -3.37 20.99 31.97
N ASP A 335 -4.57 21.59 32.02
CA ASP A 335 -5.16 22.33 30.88
C ASP A 335 -4.30 23.55 30.50
N ALA A 336 -3.71 24.23 31.52
CA ALA A 336 -2.81 25.35 31.24
C ALA A 336 -1.51 24.94 30.56
N VAL A 337 -0.94 23.77 30.90
CA VAL A 337 0.22 23.20 30.21
C VAL A 337 -0.07 22.93 28.72
N LEU A 338 -1.16 22.24 28.43
CA LEU A 338 -1.52 21.92 27.01
C LEU A 338 -1.86 23.19 26.25
N ALA A 339 -2.67 24.09 26.80
CA ALA A 339 -3.03 25.34 26.15
C ALA A 339 -1.80 26.21 25.84
N PHE A 340 -0.80 26.23 26.73
CA PHE A 340 0.46 26.96 26.52
C PHE A 340 1.27 26.34 25.36
N ALA A 341 1.40 25.02 25.32
CA ALA A 341 2.08 24.33 24.25
C ALA A 341 1.36 24.55 22.89
N ASP A 342 0.04 24.36 22.84
CA ASP A 342 -0.78 24.48 21.63
C ASP A 342 -0.91 25.93 21.13
N ALA A 343 -0.63 26.90 21.97
CA ALA A 343 -0.57 28.32 21.60
C ALA A 343 0.84 28.78 21.17
N GLY A 344 1.74 27.85 20.86
CA GLY A 344 3.10 28.17 20.46
C GLY A 344 3.89 28.91 21.54
N TYR A 345 3.74 28.48 22.80
CA TYR A 345 4.39 29.04 23.99
C TYR A 345 3.95 30.47 24.31
N SER A 346 2.79 30.88 23.87
CA SER A 346 2.20 32.19 24.11
C SER A 346 1.26 32.17 25.31
N LEU A 347 1.59 32.94 26.36
CA LEU A 347 0.69 33.10 27.52
C LEU A 347 -0.63 33.77 27.13
N VAL A 348 -0.59 34.71 26.17
CA VAL A 348 -1.79 35.40 25.69
C VAL A 348 -2.66 34.41 24.92
N GLY A 349 -2.08 33.68 23.94
CA GLY A 349 -2.80 32.68 23.16
C GLY A 349 -3.36 31.54 24.03
N ALA A 350 -2.62 31.09 25.02
CA ALA A 350 -3.13 30.12 26.01
C ALA A 350 -4.29 30.67 26.84
N GLY A 351 -4.22 31.95 27.20
CA GLY A 351 -5.29 32.66 27.91
C GLY A 351 -6.59 32.72 27.06
N GLU A 352 -6.47 33.05 25.79
CA GLU A 352 -7.61 33.07 24.85
C GLU A 352 -8.27 31.70 24.76
N ARG A 353 -7.49 30.62 24.61
CA ARG A 353 -8.00 29.24 24.55
C ARG A 353 -8.73 28.81 25.82
N LEU A 354 -8.20 29.23 27.01
CA LEU A 354 -8.78 28.88 28.30
C LEU A 354 -9.80 29.89 28.82
N ARG A 355 -10.06 30.98 28.07
CA ARG A 355 -10.86 32.12 28.52
C ARG A 355 -10.35 32.73 29.84
N LEU A 356 -9.03 32.85 29.93
CA LEU A 356 -8.31 33.42 31.08
C LEU A 356 -7.41 34.58 30.60
N ASN A 357 -6.97 35.41 31.52
CA ASN A 357 -5.92 36.38 31.23
C ASN A 357 -4.52 35.70 31.31
N ALA A 358 -3.51 36.30 30.66
CA ALA A 358 -2.15 35.79 30.60
C ALA A 358 -1.51 35.59 31.98
N ASN A 359 -1.83 36.47 32.96
CA ASN A 359 -1.31 36.35 34.33
C ASN A 359 -1.87 35.10 35.03
N SER A 360 -3.14 34.78 34.81
CA SER A 360 -3.74 33.56 35.37
C SER A 360 -3.13 32.30 34.79
N VAL A 361 -2.82 32.29 33.48
CA VAL A 361 -2.09 31.19 32.83
C VAL A 361 -0.67 31.08 33.45
N SER A 362 0.06 32.17 33.52
CA SER A 362 1.41 32.19 34.10
C SER A 362 1.41 31.69 35.57
N TYR A 363 0.40 32.07 36.36
CA TYR A 363 0.23 31.58 37.72
C TYR A 363 0.02 30.04 37.73
N ARG A 364 -0.87 29.52 36.92
CA ARG A 364 -1.12 28.07 36.82
C ARG A 364 0.14 27.31 36.42
N LEU A 365 0.90 27.80 35.44
CA LEU A 365 2.17 27.18 35.02
C LEU A 365 3.23 27.23 36.14
N GLY A 366 3.27 28.29 36.92
CA GLY A 366 4.09 28.40 38.13
C GLY A 366 3.70 27.35 39.20
N ARG A 367 2.41 27.19 39.43
CA ARG A 367 1.89 26.15 40.35
C ARG A 367 2.19 24.74 39.85
N TRP A 368 2.10 24.50 38.49
CA TRP A 368 2.52 23.24 37.90
C TRP A 368 3.98 22.93 38.26
N LYS A 369 4.89 23.90 38.08
CA LYS A 369 6.31 23.73 38.41
C LYS A 369 6.49 23.42 39.91
N GLU A 370 5.77 24.06 40.79
CA GLU A 370 5.84 23.80 42.23
C GLU A 370 5.42 22.37 42.60
N HIS A 371 4.38 21.81 41.92
CA HIS A 371 3.87 20.48 42.20
C HIS A 371 4.68 19.36 41.54
N THR A 372 5.30 19.63 40.40
CA THR A 372 5.95 18.60 39.57
C THR A 372 7.46 18.72 39.47
N GLY A 373 8.01 19.89 39.78
CA GLY A 373 9.41 20.25 39.54
C GLY A 373 9.71 20.60 38.08
N LEU A 374 8.75 20.45 37.16
CA LEU A 374 8.94 20.65 35.72
C LEU A 374 8.63 22.11 35.33
N ASP A 375 9.62 22.80 34.71
CA ASP A 375 9.46 24.15 34.20
C ASP A 375 9.06 24.09 32.71
N VAL A 376 7.80 24.35 32.39
CA VAL A 376 7.28 24.33 31.01
C VAL A 376 7.93 25.35 30.07
N ARG A 377 8.84 26.19 30.54
CA ARG A 377 9.68 27.08 29.71
C ARG A 377 10.93 26.38 29.21
N ASP A 378 11.31 25.26 29.83
CA ASP A 378 12.30 24.32 29.28
C ASP A 378 11.62 23.31 28.37
N PHE A 379 12.24 23.03 27.24
CA PHE A 379 11.64 22.13 26.24
C PHE A 379 11.46 20.68 26.77
N SER A 380 12.46 20.16 27.47
CA SER A 380 12.43 18.80 28.02
C SER A 380 11.35 18.64 29.08
N ASP A 381 11.24 19.64 29.97
CA ASP A 381 10.24 19.67 31.03
C ASP A 381 8.83 19.89 30.49
N LEU A 382 8.69 20.69 29.42
CA LEU A 382 7.41 20.85 28.74
C LEU A 382 6.99 19.55 28.06
N ALA A 383 7.91 18.88 27.34
CA ALA A 383 7.63 17.61 26.72
C ALA A 383 7.20 16.54 27.73
N ALA A 384 7.92 16.45 28.86
CA ALA A 384 7.57 15.57 29.97
C ALA A 384 6.20 15.93 30.60
N SER A 385 5.92 17.22 30.79
CA SER A 385 4.63 17.72 31.29
C SER A 385 3.48 17.35 30.36
N MET A 386 3.62 17.58 29.05
CA MET A 386 2.60 17.24 28.06
C MET A 386 2.35 15.73 28.00
N LEU A 387 3.40 14.90 28.05
CA LEU A 387 3.29 13.47 28.09
C LEU A 387 2.55 12.97 29.32
N ALA A 388 2.90 13.49 30.51
CA ALA A 388 2.24 13.17 31.78
C ALA A 388 0.75 13.54 31.76
N VAL A 389 0.41 14.73 31.25
CA VAL A 389 -0.99 15.20 31.12
C VAL A 389 -1.78 14.31 30.17
N ARG A 390 -1.25 13.99 28.99
CA ARG A 390 -1.92 13.10 28.03
C ARG A 390 -2.14 11.71 28.61
N ARG A 391 -1.14 11.14 29.28
CA ARG A 391 -1.26 9.86 29.99
C ARG A 391 -2.35 9.87 31.05
N ALA A 392 -2.42 10.93 31.86
CA ALA A 392 -3.46 11.08 32.88
C ALA A 392 -4.89 11.13 32.28
N ARG A 393 -5.04 11.65 31.06
CA ARG A 393 -6.30 11.67 30.32
C ARG A 393 -6.67 10.31 29.74
N SER A 394 -5.69 9.55 29.20
CA SER A 394 -5.92 8.20 28.63
C SER A 394 -6.31 7.16 29.69
N ALA A 395 -6.02 7.41 30.96
CA ALA A 395 -6.35 6.51 32.08
C ALA A 395 -7.76 6.75 32.67
N ARG A 396 -8.47 7.78 32.22
CA ARG A 396 -9.86 8.09 32.58
C ARG A 396 -10.83 7.48 31.61
#